data_63ffbc547476d7b01198f9103118812c
#
_entry.id   63ffbc547476d7b01198f9103118812c
#
_cell.length_a   1.000
_cell.length_b   1.000
_cell.length_c   1.000
_cell.angle_alpha   90.00
_cell.angle_beta   90.00
_cell.angle_gamma   90.00
#
_symmetry.space_group_name_H-M   'P 1'
#
loop_
_entity.id
_entity.type
_entity.pdbx_description
1 polymer ?
#
loop_
_entity_poly.entity_id
_entity_poly.type
_entity_poly.pdbx_seq_one_letter_code
_entity_poly.pdbx_strand_id
1 'polypeptide(L)'
;MRLLSKLLSMSALSAAIALGGLSAADAAPKKDFKVAWSIYAGWMPWGYASDHGIVKKWADKYGIKIDVTQFNDYVESMNQYTAGAYDAVTLTNMDGLSIPAAGGVDTTAVIVGDFSNGNDAVILKGKDKLADIKGQKVNLVQFSVSHYLLARALDSVKMTEKDVTVVNTSDADMVAAYKTDDVTSVVTWNPLVSTIMEEPSAKKVFDSSQIPGEIIDLMVANTTVLKDNPDFGKALVGIWYETTALMMKDTAEGKAAREEMGKASGTDLKGFDSQLAATKLFDKPTDASAFTASPGLPKTMDLVRNFLFTKGLLGNGAPSADVIGIEMPDGKVLGDKANVKLRFTTTYMDAAAKGL
;
A
#
# COMPACT_ATOMS: atom_id res chain seq x y z
N MET A 1 -33.52 -73.24 -33.84
CA MET A 1 -34.86 -73.54 -33.26
C MET A 1 -35.39 -72.27 -32.63
N ARG A 2 -36.52 -71.84 -33.21
CA ARG A 2 -37.66 -71.09 -32.64
C ARG A 2 -37.35 -69.84 -31.82
N LEU A 3 -37.56 -68.60 -32.43
CA LEU A 3 -38.87 -67.89 -32.47
C LEU A 3 -39.43 -67.57 -31.08
N LEU A 4 -39.47 -66.30 -30.72
CA LEU A 4 -40.76 -65.61 -30.59
C LEU A 4 -40.61 -64.10 -30.32
N SER A 5 -41.15 -63.38 -31.25
CA SER A 5 -41.49 -61.97 -31.22
C SER A 5 -42.45 -61.65 -30.11
N LYS A 6 -42.37 -60.44 -29.51
CA LYS A 6 -43.54 -59.64 -29.17
C LYS A 6 -43.19 -58.16 -29.17
N LEU A 7 -43.85 -57.47 -30.04
CA LEU A 7 -44.08 -56.04 -30.05
C LEU A 7 -44.77 -55.61 -28.78
N LEU A 8 -44.37 -54.44 -28.25
CA LEU A 8 -45.29 -53.58 -27.53
C LEU A 8 -44.88 -52.11 -27.66
N SER A 9 -45.67 -51.47 -28.44
CA SER A 9 -46.16 -50.06 -28.43
C SER A 9 -45.36 -48.98 -27.74
N MET A 10 -44.99 -48.00 -28.59
CA MET A 10 -44.63 -46.63 -28.30
C MET A 10 -45.71 -45.96 -27.45
N SER A 11 -45.26 -45.32 -26.39
CA SER A 11 -45.94 -44.15 -25.79
C SER A 11 -44.95 -43.06 -25.67
N ALA A 12 -45.04 -42.09 -26.60
CA ALA A 12 -44.30 -40.84 -26.57
C ALA A 12 -44.84 -40.00 -25.40
N LEU A 13 -44.04 -39.87 -24.37
CA LEU A 13 -44.29 -38.88 -23.33
C LEU A 13 -43.37 -37.69 -23.59
N SER A 14 -43.90 -36.64 -24.21
CA SER A 14 -43.27 -35.37 -24.43
C SER A 14 -43.09 -34.66 -23.09
N ALA A 15 -41.92 -34.79 -22.47
CA ALA A 15 -41.56 -33.95 -21.33
C ALA A 15 -41.12 -32.59 -21.89
N ALA A 16 -42.00 -31.61 -21.81
CA ALA A 16 -41.66 -30.20 -22.01
C ALA A 16 -40.72 -29.80 -20.86
N ILE A 17 -39.40 -29.72 -21.18
CA ILE A 17 -38.42 -29.10 -20.30
C ILE A 17 -38.69 -27.60 -20.37
N ALA A 18 -39.41 -27.09 -19.35
CA ALA A 18 -39.46 -25.66 -19.08
C ALA A 18 -38.04 -25.24 -18.71
N LEU A 19 -37.30 -24.66 -19.66
CA LEU A 19 -36.13 -23.83 -19.39
C LEU A 19 -36.63 -22.61 -18.61
N GLY A 20 -36.79 -22.78 -17.33
CA GLY A 20 -36.89 -21.67 -16.38
C GLY A 20 -35.53 -20.98 -16.42
N GLY A 21 -35.50 -19.80 -17.03
CA GLY A 21 -34.35 -18.90 -16.95
C GLY A 21 -34.00 -18.73 -15.47
N LEU A 22 -32.88 -19.29 -15.04
CA LEU A 22 -32.18 -18.88 -13.85
C LEU A 22 -31.75 -17.43 -14.13
N SER A 23 -32.61 -16.47 -13.81
CA SER A 23 -32.16 -15.11 -13.58
C SER A 23 -31.05 -15.23 -12.55
N ALA A 24 -29.81 -14.91 -12.91
CA ALA A 24 -28.77 -14.67 -11.93
C ALA A 24 -29.39 -13.66 -10.95
N ALA A 25 -29.72 -14.10 -9.78
CA ALA A 25 -30.11 -13.19 -8.72
C ALA A 25 -28.89 -12.27 -8.55
N ASP A 26 -29.03 -11.00 -8.92
CA ASP A 26 -28.02 -9.99 -8.60
C ASP A 26 -27.77 -10.10 -7.09
N ALA A 27 -26.59 -10.58 -6.72
CA ALA A 27 -26.22 -10.63 -5.33
C ALA A 27 -26.35 -9.21 -4.78
N ALA A 28 -27.05 -9.07 -3.65
CA ALA A 28 -27.19 -7.75 -3.04
C ALA A 28 -25.80 -7.10 -2.88
N PRO A 29 -25.67 -5.80 -3.15
CA PRO A 29 -24.39 -5.12 -3.04
C PRO A 29 -23.75 -5.40 -1.67
N LYS A 30 -22.45 -5.67 -1.67
CA LYS A 30 -21.67 -5.86 -0.45
C LYS A 30 -21.81 -4.62 0.44
N LYS A 31 -22.01 -4.82 1.74
CA LYS A 31 -22.18 -3.72 2.70
C LYS A 31 -21.15 -3.71 3.82
N ASP A 32 -20.43 -4.81 4.00
CA ASP A 32 -19.41 -4.97 5.03
C ASP A 32 -18.03 -5.00 4.38
N PHE A 33 -17.16 -4.04 4.73
CA PHE A 33 -15.83 -3.88 4.15
C PHE A 33 -14.77 -3.92 5.23
N LYS A 34 -13.59 -4.41 4.88
CA LYS A 34 -12.43 -4.49 5.77
C LYS A 34 -11.26 -3.74 5.18
N VAL A 35 -10.62 -2.92 6.00
CA VAL A 35 -9.44 -2.12 5.66
C VAL A 35 -8.28 -2.53 6.55
N ALA A 36 -7.15 -2.89 5.95
CA ALA A 36 -5.92 -3.20 6.67
C ALA A 36 -4.95 -2.01 6.60
N TRP A 37 -4.19 -1.78 7.67
CA TRP A 37 -3.12 -0.80 7.71
C TRP A 37 -2.02 -1.25 8.68
N SER A 38 -0.82 -0.70 8.56
CA SER A 38 0.29 -0.94 9.49
C SER A 38 0.90 0.38 9.98
N ILE A 39 1.76 0.30 10.99
CA ILE A 39 2.33 1.50 11.62
C ILE A 39 3.36 2.14 10.68
N TYR A 40 3.02 3.33 10.23
CA TYR A 40 3.84 4.32 9.56
C TYR A 40 3.30 5.71 9.92
N ALA A 41 4.18 6.70 10.10
CA ALA A 41 3.76 8.02 10.54
C ALA A 41 2.64 8.63 9.67
N GLY A 42 2.73 8.47 8.34
CA GLY A 42 1.73 8.93 7.37
C GLY A 42 0.42 8.14 7.39
N TRP A 43 0.36 6.93 7.99
CA TRP A 43 -0.87 6.11 8.04
C TRP A 43 -1.58 6.12 9.40
N MET A 44 -1.00 6.75 10.43
CA MET A 44 -1.61 6.87 11.76
C MET A 44 -3.03 7.45 11.76
N PRO A 45 -3.44 8.31 10.78
CA PRO A 45 -4.82 8.77 10.69
C PRO A 45 -5.86 7.65 10.61
N TRP A 46 -5.55 6.46 10.09
CA TRP A 46 -6.50 5.34 10.00
C TRP A 46 -6.90 4.79 11.37
N GLY A 47 -5.92 4.59 12.27
CA GLY A 47 -6.18 4.17 13.65
C GLY A 47 -6.99 5.21 14.40
N TYR A 48 -6.56 6.47 14.34
CA TYR A 48 -7.27 7.58 14.97
C TYR A 48 -8.73 7.70 14.49
N ALA A 49 -8.95 7.61 13.17
CA ALA A 49 -10.30 7.68 12.59
C ALA A 49 -11.21 6.54 13.08
N SER A 50 -10.63 5.34 13.28
CA SER A 50 -11.37 4.19 13.83
C SER A 50 -11.79 4.46 15.27
N ASP A 51 -10.85 4.90 16.11
CA ASP A 51 -11.07 5.07 17.56
C ASP A 51 -12.00 6.26 17.88
N HIS A 52 -12.01 7.30 17.04
CA HIS A 52 -12.81 8.50 17.21
C HIS A 52 -14.13 8.52 16.42
N GLY A 53 -14.55 7.38 15.86
CA GLY A 53 -15.85 7.23 15.20
C GLY A 53 -15.97 7.92 13.83
N ILE A 54 -14.86 8.46 13.27
CA ILE A 54 -14.83 9.06 11.94
C ILE A 54 -15.12 7.98 10.87
N VAL A 55 -14.55 6.78 11.03
CA VAL A 55 -14.86 5.63 10.17
C VAL A 55 -16.36 5.33 10.19
N LYS A 56 -16.95 5.23 11.38
CA LYS A 56 -18.39 4.97 11.53
C LYS A 56 -19.26 6.05 10.89
N LYS A 57 -18.91 7.34 11.08
CA LYS A 57 -19.63 8.47 10.49
C LYS A 57 -19.73 8.35 8.97
N TRP A 58 -18.60 8.09 8.30
CA TRP A 58 -18.57 7.98 6.84
C TRP A 58 -19.21 6.69 6.33
N ALA A 59 -19.06 5.59 7.04
CA ALA A 59 -19.75 4.33 6.74
C ALA A 59 -21.26 4.48 6.82
N ASP A 60 -21.78 5.08 7.89
CA ASP A 60 -23.22 5.36 8.08
C ASP A 60 -23.78 6.28 6.98
N LYS A 61 -23.01 7.29 6.55
CA LYS A 61 -23.42 8.20 5.46
C LYS A 61 -23.76 7.46 4.17
N TYR A 62 -23.07 6.36 3.89
CA TYR A 62 -23.27 5.54 2.68
C TYR A 62 -24.03 4.23 2.95
N GLY A 63 -24.52 4.01 4.17
CA GLY A 63 -25.27 2.80 4.52
C GLY A 63 -24.45 1.51 4.43
N ILE A 64 -23.14 1.60 4.69
CA ILE A 64 -22.17 0.49 4.69
C ILE A 64 -21.54 0.34 6.08
N LYS A 65 -20.78 -0.73 6.27
CA LYS A 65 -19.95 -0.96 7.44
C LYS A 65 -18.50 -1.09 7.00
N ILE A 66 -17.58 -0.45 7.74
CA ILE A 66 -16.14 -0.52 7.50
C ILE A 66 -15.46 -0.90 8.81
N ASP A 67 -14.74 -2.01 8.80
CA ASP A 67 -13.88 -2.45 9.90
C ASP A 67 -12.41 -2.14 9.53
N VAL A 68 -11.72 -1.36 10.36
CA VAL A 68 -10.31 -0.96 10.16
C VAL A 68 -9.44 -1.76 11.12
N THR A 69 -8.46 -2.49 10.59
CA THR A 69 -7.59 -3.38 11.37
C THR A 69 -6.13 -2.97 11.22
N GLN A 70 -5.45 -2.73 12.34
CA GLN A 70 -4.01 -2.52 12.38
C GLN A 70 -3.27 -3.86 12.37
N PHE A 71 -2.23 -3.94 11.56
CA PHE A 71 -1.25 -5.04 11.55
C PHE A 71 0.07 -4.58 12.15
N ASN A 72 0.73 -5.47 12.88
CA ASN A 72 2.08 -5.21 13.40
C ASN A 72 3.19 -5.52 12.38
N ASP A 73 2.87 -6.30 11.36
CA ASP A 73 3.75 -6.66 10.26
C ASP A 73 3.18 -6.09 8.95
N TYR A 74 3.96 -5.26 8.28
CA TYR A 74 3.56 -4.58 7.06
C TYR A 74 3.28 -5.55 5.91
N VAL A 75 4.17 -6.53 5.69
CA VAL A 75 4.02 -7.49 4.60
C VAL A 75 2.81 -8.38 4.81
N GLU A 76 2.52 -8.76 6.07
CA GLU A 76 1.33 -9.56 6.40
C GLU A 76 0.04 -8.83 6.06
N SER A 77 -0.05 -7.51 6.29
CA SER A 77 -1.23 -6.73 5.93
C SER A 77 -1.54 -6.82 4.42
N MET A 78 -0.51 -6.74 3.58
CA MET A 78 -0.63 -6.88 2.13
C MET A 78 -0.95 -8.31 1.68
N ASN A 79 -0.38 -9.31 2.35
CA ASN A 79 -0.68 -10.72 2.08
C ASN A 79 -2.15 -11.05 2.35
N GLN A 80 -2.71 -10.54 3.46
CA GLN A 80 -4.12 -10.70 3.80
C GLN A 80 -5.05 -10.00 2.80
N TYR A 81 -4.67 -8.81 2.31
CA TYR A 81 -5.38 -8.14 1.23
C TYR A 81 -5.30 -8.95 -0.08
N THR A 82 -4.12 -9.43 -0.46
CA THR A 82 -3.90 -10.23 -1.67
C THR A 82 -4.68 -11.54 -1.63
N ALA A 83 -4.82 -12.14 -0.45
CA ALA A 83 -5.64 -13.34 -0.23
C ALA A 83 -7.16 -13.05 -0.23
N GLY A 84 -7.59 -11.79 -0.33
CA GLY A 84 -9.01 -11.38 -0.35
C GLY A 84 -9.66 -11.32 1.03
N ALA A 85 -8.90 -11.36 2.12
CA ALA A 85 -9.42 -11.21 3.49
C ALA A 85 -9.79 -9.76 3.82
N TYR A 86 -9.19 -8.80 3.09
CA TYR A 86 -9.43 -7.36 3.20
C TYR A 86 -9.77 -6.77 1.83
N ASP A 87 -10.58 -5.70 1.82
CA ASP A 87 -11.06 -5.01 0.62
C ASP A 87 -10.15 -3.85 0.21
N ALA A 88 -9.42 -3.31 1.19
CA ALA A 88 -8.47 -2.23 1.02
C ALA A 88 -7.29 -2.38 1.99
N VAL A 89 -6.15 -1.78 1.63
CA VAL A 89 -4.93 -1.80 2.44
C VAL A 89 -4.08 -0.56 2.17
N THR A 90 -3.35 -0.09 3.20
CA THR A 90 -2.27 0.90 3.02
C THR A 90 -0.99 0.20 2.57
N LEU A 91 -0.34 0.74 1.56
CA LEU A 91 0.94 0.23 1.05
C LEU A 91 1.66 1.31 0.23
N THR A 92 2.95 1.06 -0.07
CA THR A 92 3.68 1.93 -1.00
C THR A 92 3.39 1.57 -2.46
N ASN A 93 3.64 2.48 -3.37
CA ASN A 93 3.51 2.26 -4.82
C ASN A 93 4.31 1.05 -5.31
N MET A 94 5.48 0.81 -4.75
CA MET A 94 6.32 -0.33 -5.08
C MET A 94 5.68 -1.64 -4.62
N ASP A 95 5.25 -1.69 -3.36
CA ASP A 95 4.70 -2.90 -2.75
C ASP A 95 3.33 -3.25 -3.34
N GLY A 96 2.56 -2.24 -3.77
CA GLY A 96 1.33 -2.44 -4.53
C GLY A 96 1.54 -3.16 -5.87
N LEU A 97 2.70 -2.95 -6.50
CA LEU A 97 3.06 -3.64 -7.73
C LEU A 97 3.66 -5.04 -7.47
N SER A 98 4.52 -5.17 -6.44
CA SER A 98 5.26 -6.42 -6.17
C SER A 98 4.44 -7.49 -5.47
N ILE A 99 3.40 -7.14 -4.70
CA ILE A 99 2.63 -8.10 -3.90
C ILE A 99 1.24 -8.31 -4.50
N PRO A 100 0.24 -7.42 -4.35
CA PRO A 100 -1.09 -7.70 -4.88
C PRO A 100 -1.12 -7.76 -6.41
N ALA A 101 -0.50 -6.82 -7.13
CA ALA A 101 -0.55 -6.81 -8.58
C ALA A 101 0.20 -8.01 -9.20
N ALA A 102 1.40 -8.34 -8.72
CA ALA A 102 2.14 -9.53 -9.13
C ALA A 102 1.44 -10.83 -8.70
N GLY A 103 0.69 -10.80 -7.60
CA GLY A 103 -0.21 -11.87 -7.15
C GLY A 103 -1.50 -11.99 -7.96
N GLY A 104 -1.71 -11.14 -8.98
CA GLY A 104 -2.86 -11.18 -9.88
C GLY A 104 -4.08 -10.39 -9.41
N VAL A 105 -4.02 -9.70 -8.27
CA VAL A 105 -5.11 -8.87 -7.75
C VAL A 105 -5.13 -7.52 -8.47
N ASP A 106 -6.25 -7.23 -9.15
CA ASP A 106 -6.48 -5.92 -9.77
C ASP A 106 -6.81 -4.90 -8.67
N THR A 107 -5.93 -3.93 -8.50
CA THR A 107 -5.85 -3.01 -7.37
C THR A 107 -5.90 -1.57 -7.84
N THR A 108 -6.73 -0.73 -7.21
CA THR A 108 -6.85 0.71 -7.52
C THR A 108 -6.39 1.56 -6.34
N ALA A 109 -5.43 2.45 -6.55
CA ALA A 109 -5.05 3.49 -5.61
C ALA A 109 -6.15 4.55 -5.56
N VAL A 110 -6.92 4.56 -4.49
CA VAL A 110 -8.04 5.50 -4.26
C VAL A 110 -7.59 6.77 -3.56
N ILE A 111 -6.48 6.69 -2.80
CA ILE A 111 -5.84 7.81 -2.12
C ILE A 111 -4.33 7.71 -2.38
N VAL A 112 -3.75 8.82 -2.79
CA VAL A 112 -2.33 9.10 -2.67
C VAL A 112 -2.19 9.99 -1.44
N GLY A 113 -1.75 9.41 -0.33
CA GLY A 113 -1.75 10.07 0.98
C GLY A 113 -0.58 11.02 1.16
N ASP A 114 0.59 10.57 0.73
CA ASP A 114 1.84 11.30 0.85
C ASP A 114 2.94 10.68 -0.01
N PHE A 115 4.12 11.28 0.03
CA PHE A 115 5.35 10.60 -0.30
C PHE A 115 6.38 10.81 0.81
N SER A 116 7.20 9.80 1.04
CA SER A 116 8.29 9.83 2.00
C SER A 116 9.33 10.88 1.59
N ASN A 117 9.68 11.80 2.50
CA ASN A 117 10.62 12.88 2.29
C ASN A 117 11.59 13.00 3.46
N GLY A 118 12.20 11.88 3.83
CA GLY A 118 13.09 11.71 4.97
C GLY A 118 12.63 10.67 6.00
N ASN A 119 11.43 10.07 5.83
CA ASN A 119 10.90 9.02 6.71
C ASN A 119 11.59 7.68 6.54
N ASP A 120 11.92 7.32 5.31
CA ASP A 120 12.68 6.11 5.01
C ASP A 120 14.17 6.43 5.01
N ALA A 121 14.98 5.61 5.68
CA ALA A 121 16.39 5.91 5.84
C ALA A 121 17.30 4.68 5.87
N VAL A 122 18.53 4.89 5.38
CA VAL A 122 19.68 4.00 5.57
C VAL A 122 20.46 4.50 6.78
N ILE A 123 20.64 3.65 7.76
CA ILE A 123 21.31 3.95 9.04
C ILE A 123 22.48 3.01 9.23
N LEU A 124 23.67 3.57 9.50
CA LEU A 124 24.87 2.81 9.84
C LEU A 124 25.23 3.00 11.32
N LYS A 125 25.79 1.97 11.92
CA LYS A 125 26.29 2.01 13.30
C LYS A 125 27.74 2.51 13.30
N GLY A 126 27.99 3.69 13.92
CA GLY A 126 29.33 4.26 14.09
C GLY A 126 30.02 4.75 12.82
N LYS A 127 29.32 4.84 11.69
CA LYS A 127 29.86 5.30 10.39
C LYS A 127 28.94 6.36 9.79
N ASP A 128 29.49 7.43 9.30
CA ASP A 128 28.75 8.61 8.85
C ASP A 128 28.72 8.83 7.31
N LYS A 129 29.35 7.91 6.55
CA LYS A 129 29.37 7.98 5.09
C LYS A 129 28.66 6.79 4.50
N LEU A 130 27.79 7.03 3.51
CA LEU A 130 27.08 5.96 2.80
C LEU A 130 28.04 4.94 2.17
N ALA A 131 29.21 5.37 1.67
CA ALA A 131 30.22 4.48 1.11
C ALA A 131 30.74 3.42 2.09
N ASP A 132 30.62 3.66 3.39
CA ASP A 132 31.06 2.72 4.43
C ASP A 132 30.12 1.51 4.59
N ILE A 133 28.99 1.48 3.86
CA ILE A 133 28.07 0.34 3.78
C ILE A 133 28.70 -0.87 3.06
N LYS A 134 29.77 -0.63 2.27
CA LYS A 134 30.43 -1.68 1.49
C LYS A 134 30.87 -2.84 2.37
N GLY A 135 30.51 -4.06 1.96
CA GLY A 135 30.82 -5.31 2.66
C GLY A 135 29.99 -5.57 3.92
N GLN A 136 29.04 -4.69 4.25
CA GLN A 136 28.19 -4.89 5.44
C GLN A 136 27.00 -5.81 5.17
N LYS A 137 26.49 -6.38 6.27
CA LYS A 137 25.14 -6.95 6.31
C LYS A 137 24.16 -5.81 6.54
N VAL A 138 23.16 -5.70 5.67
CA VAL A 138 22.13 -4.66 5.72
C VAL A 138 20.79 -5.32 6.06
N ASN A 139 20.30 -5.07 7.26
CA ASN A 139 19.03 -5.58 7.71
C ASN A 139 17.89 -4.67 7.22
N LEU A 140 16.91 -5.25 6.57
CA LEU A 140 15.74 -4.56 6.03
C LEU A 140 14.60 -5.54 5.75
N VAL A 141 13.39 -5.05 5.57
CA VAL A 141 12.29 -5.87 5.03
C VAL A 141 12.59 -6.15 3.56
N GLN A 142 13.05 -7.38 3.29
CA GLN A 142 13.52 -7.75 1.95
C GLN A 142 12.38 -7.70 0.94
N PHE A 143 12.66 -7.15 -0.24
CA PHE A 143 11.72 -6.98 -1.35
C PHE A 143 10.60 -5.96 -1.10
N SER A 144 10.69 -5.17 -0.03
CA SER A 144 9.81 -4.02 0.23
C SER A 144 10.43 -2.70 -0.25
N VAL A 145 9.74 -1.60 0.04
CA VAL A 145 10.19 -0.23 -0.15
C VAL A 145 11.59 0.04 0.42
N SER A 146 11.94 -0.57 1.57
CA SER A 146 13.29 -0.45 2.16
C SER A 146 14.38 -1.03 1.27
N HIS A 147 14.07 -2.12 0.54
CA HIS A 147 15.02 -2.70 -0.42
C HIS A 147 15.18 -1.79 -1.65
N TYR A 148 14.11 -1.14 -2.09
CA TYR A 148 14.17 -0.12 -3.15
C TYR A 148 15.03 1.07 -2.71
N LEU A 149 14.82 1.60 -1.50
CA LEU A 149 15.63 2.69 -0.95
C LEU A 149 17.12 2.32 -0.89
N LEU A 150 17.44 1.10 -0.44
CA LEU A 150 18.82 0.61 -0.45
C LEU A 150 19.42 0.63 -1.86
N ALA A 151 18.70 0.12 -2.86
CA ALA A 151 19.19 0.13 -4.24
C ALA A 151 19.46 1.56 -4.74
N ARG A 152 18.54 2.51 -4.48
CA ARG A 152 18.72 3.92 -4.83
C ARG A 152 19.90 4.57 -4.09
N ALA A 153 20.10 4.23 -2.81
CA ALA A 153 21.23 4.68 -2.03
C ALA A 153 22.56 4.16 -2.62
N LEU A 154 22.65 2.87 -2.92
CA LEU A 154 23.84 2.26 -3.53
C LEU A 154 24.15 2.87 -4.91
N ASP A 155 23.14 3.10 -5.76
CA ASP A 155 23.30 3.76 -7.07
C ASP A 155 23.92 5.15 -6.93
N SER A 156 23.56 5.91 -5.90
CA SER A 156 24.06 7.26 -5.66
C SER A 156 25.58 7.33 -5.42
N VAL A 157 26.15 6.22 -4.93
CA VAL A 157 27.60 6.06 -4.69
C VAL A 157 28.25 5.07 -5.65
N LYS A 158 27.58 4.73 -6.76
CA LYS A 158 28.07 3.82 -7.82
C LYS A 158 28.39 2.40 -7.30
N MET A 159 27.62 1.95 -6.33
CA MET A 159 27.63 0.60 -5.80
C MET A 159 26.42 -0.17 -6.29
N THR A 160 26.45 -1.48 -6.09
CA THR A 160 25.37 -2.42 -6.37
C THR A 160 25.13 -3.31 -5.16
N GLU A 161 24.07 -4.07 -5.15
CA GLU A 161 23.80 -5.03 -4.07
C GLU A 161 24.84 -6.16 -3.96
N LYS A 162 25.71 -6.33 -4.97
CA LYS A 162 26.88 -7.23 -4.85
C LYS A 162 27.94 -6.72 -3.85
N ASP A 163 27.86 -5.44 -3.51
CA ASP A 163 28.77 -4.79 -2.57
C ASP A 163 28.31 -4.92 -1.11
N VAL A 164 27.11 -5.47 -0.84
CA VAL A 164 26.52 -5.64 0.49
C VAL A 164 25.88 -7.03 0.62
N THR A 165 25.46 -7.40 1.82
CA THR A 165 24.67 -8.62 2.06
C THR A 165 23.32 -8.23 2.67
N VAL A 166 22.22 -8.35 1.92
CA VAL A 166 20.88 -8.10 2.43
C VAL A 166 20.46 -9.20 3.40
N VAL A 167 19.97 -8.81 4.56
CA VAL A 167 19.43 -9.70 5.60
C VAL A 167 17.95 -9.35 5.82
N ASN A 168 17.07 -10.29 5.52
CA ASN A 168 15.64 -10.08 5.75
C ASN A 168 15.33 -9.98 7.24
N THR A 169 14.70 -8.87 7.63
CA THR A 169 14.30 -8.58 9.01
C THR A 169 12.95 -7.89 8.96
N SER A 170 11.95 -8.40 9.69
CA SER A 170 10.63 -7.77 9.74
C SER A 170 10.70 -6.38 10.38
N ASP A 171 9.76 -5.52 10.04
CA ASP A 171 9.61 -4.21 10.67
C ASP A 171 9.36 -4.35 12.18
N ALA A 172 8.57 -5.32 12.60
CA ALA A 172 8.31 -5.62 14.01
C ALA A 172 9.59 -5.95 14.82
N ASP A 173 10.59 -6.56 14.17
CA ASP A 173 11.84 -6.97 14.82
C ASP A 173 13.00 -5.97 14.65
N MET A 174 12.86 -4.99 13.77
CA MET A 174 13.96 -4.14 13.28
C MET A 174 14.68 -3.39 14.40
N VAL A 175 13.94 -2.77 15.34
CA VAL A 175 14.53 -2.03 16.46
C VAL A 175 15.28 -2.95 17.40
N ALA A 176 14.72 -4.12 17.69
CA ALA A 176 15.37 -5.11 18.55
C ALA A 176 16.64 -5.66 17.89
N ALA A 177 16.59 -5.97 16.59
CA ALA A 177 17.74 -6.41 15.81
C ALA A 177 18.86 -5.38 15.82
N TYR A 178 18.55 -4.07 15.62
CA TYR A 178 19.57 -3.01 15.61
C TYR A 178 20.34 -2.89 16.93
N LYS A 179 19.72 -3.25 18.07
CA LYS A 179 20.39 -3.22 19.39
C LYS A 179 21.45 -4.31 19.57
N THR A 180 21.46 -5.32 18.71
CA THR A 180 22.49 -6.39 18.77
C THR A 180 23.80 -5.93 18.13
N ASP A 181 24.94 -6.50 18.57
CA ASP A 181 26.27 -6.14 18.05
C ASP A 181 26.47 -6.60 16.59
N ASP A 182 25.76 -7.63 16.16
CA ASP A 182 25.89 -8.20 14.81
C ASP A 182 25.22 -7.34 13.72
N VAL A 183 24.30 -6.45 14.09
CA VAL A 183 23.61 -5.55 13.18
C VAL A 183 24.31 -4.21 13.15
N THR A 184 24.92 -3.90 12.02
CA THR A 184 25.71 -2.67 11.82
C THR A 184 25.09 -1.71 10.81
N SER A 185 24.10 -2.16 10.05
CA SER A 185 23.34 -1.30 9.15
C SER A 185 21.91 -1.77 8.97
N VAL A 186 20.99 -0.82 8.88
CA VAL A 186 19.56 -1.09 8.65
C VAL A 186 18.99 -0.12 7.63
N VAL A 187 17.92 -0.55 6.95
CA VAL A 187 17.06 0.31 6.15
C VAL A 187 15.62 0.11 6.63
N THR A 188 14.99 1.19 7.05
CA THR A 188 13.64 1.16 7.61
C THR A 188 12.98 2.53 7.51
N TRP A 189 11.80 2.68 8.11
CA TRP A 189 10.97 3.89 8.07
C TRP A 189 10.55 4.35 9.47
N ASN A 190 9.99 5.57 9.57
CA ASN A 190 9.44 6.08 10.82
C ASN A 190 8.12 5.36 11.21
N PRO A 191 7.95 5.03 12.51
CA PRO A 191 8.69 5.54 13.67
C PRO A 191 10.02 4.81 13.98
N LEU A 192 10.33 3.69 13.34
CA LEU A 192 11.49 2.86 13.65
C LEU A 192 12.81 3.63 13.48
N VAL A 193 12.91 4.45 12.42
CA VAL A 193 14.06 5.35 12.19
C VAL A 193 14.29 6.25 13.39
N SER A 194 13.25 6.91 13.89
CA SER A 194 13.35 7.81 15.05
C SER A 194 13.84 7.06 16.30
N THR A 195 13.28 5.88 16.56
CA THR A 195 13.68 5.04 17.70
C THR A 195 15.13 4.56 17.58
N ILE A 196 15.56 4.15 16.39
CA ILE A 196 16.95 3.71 16.17
C ILE A 196 17.91 4.89 16.30
N MET A 197 17.52 6.08 15.85
CA MET A 197 18.35 7.29 15.95
C MET A 197 18.56 7.82 17.36
N GLU A 198 17.85 7.30 18.37
CA GLU A 198 18.14 7.54 19.79
C GLU A 198 19.45 6.90 20.23
N GLU A 199 19.91 5.85 19.53
CA GLU A 199 21.18 5.21 19.82
C GLU A 199 22.36 6.14 19.40
N PRO A 200 23.32 6.46 20.28
CA PRO A 200 24.40 7.40 19.99
C PRO A 200 25.27 7.02 18.78
N SER A 201 25.35 5.73 18.50
CA SER A 201 26.10 5.17 17.37
C SER A 201 25.35 5.24 16.06
N ALA A 202 24.03 5.49 16.03
CA ALA A 202 23.25 5.54 14.83
C ALA A 202 23.59 6.78 13.99
N LYS A 203 23.82 6.57 12.70
CA LYS A 203 24.09 7.63 11.71
C LYS A 203 23.23 7.41 10.49
N LYS A 204 22.30 8.33 10.24
CA LYS A 204 21.52 8.37 9.02
C LYS A 204 22.41 8.85 7.87
N VAL A 205 22.69 8.00 6.89
CA VAL A 205 23.65 8.26 5.80
C VAL A 205 22.97 8.49 4.44
N PHE A 206 21.70 8.09 4.32
CA PHE A 206 20.86 8.35 3.16
C PHE A 206 19.40 8.31 3.60
N ASP A 207 18.53 9.09 2.99
CA ASP A 207 17.09 9.00 3.22
C ASP A 207 16.28 9.38 1.96
N SER A 208 14.98 9.17 2.04
CA SER A 208 14.04 9.37 0.94
C SER A 208 13.93 10.81 0.44
N SER A 209 14.40 11.80 1.20
CA SER A 209 14.45 13.19 0.73
C SER A 209 15.43 13.38 -0.45
N GLN A 210 16.34 12.43 -0.67
CA GLN A 210 17.27 12.43 -1.80
C GLN A 210 16.67 11.83 -3.09
N ILE A 211 15.47 11.22 -2.97
CA ILE A 211 14.69 10.65 -4.07
C ILE A 211 13.21 11.09 -3.97
N PRO A 212 12.93 12.40 -3.91
CA PRO A 212 11.58 12.91 -3.60
C PRO A 212 10.55 12.44 -4.61
N GLY A 213 9.41 11.95 -4.13
CA GLY A 213 8.31 11.46 -4.96
C GLY A 213 8.52 10.08 -5.55
N GLU A 214 9.54 9.32 -5.16
CA GLU A 214 9.74 7.93 -5.59
C GLU A 214 9.03 6.93 -4.66
N ILE A 215 9.00 7.18 -3.35
CA ILE A 215 8.29 6.37 -2.35
C ILE A 215 6.96 7.03 -2.05
N ILE A 216 5.88 6.48 -2.59
CA ILE A 216 4.54 7.07 -2.54
C ILE A 216 3.64 6.17 -1.70
N ASP A 217 2.97 6.75 -0.72
CA ASP A 217 2.09 6.05 0.21
C ASP A 217 0.64 6.13 -0.24
N LEU A 218 0.01 4.96 -0.31
CA LEU A 218 -1.29 4.76 -0.92
C LEU A 218 -2.29 4.11 0.05
N MET A 219 -3.57 4.44 -0.10
CA MET A 219 -4.65 3.53 0.20
C MET A 219 -5.13 2.91 -1.10
N VAL A 220 -5.02 1.60 -1.20
CA VAL A 220 -5.51 0.86 -2.37
C VAL A 220 -6.72 0.01 -1.98
N ALA A 221 -7.59 -0.23 -2.96
CA ALA A 221 -8.71 -1.15 -2.81
C ALA A 221 -8.84 -2.05 -4.04
N ASN A 222 -9.47 -3.21 -3.87
CA ASN A 222 -9.74 -4.14 -4.96
C ASN A 222 -10.63 -3.46 -6.01
N THR A 223 -10.20 -3.47 -7.26
CA THR A 223 -10.86 -2.76 -8.37
C THR A 223 -12.29 -3.24 -8.59
N THR A 224 -12.54 -4.54 -8.48
CA THR A 224 -13.90 -5.10 -8.61
C THR A 224 -14.80 -4.64 -7.46
N VAL A 225 -14.28 -4.66 -6.21
CA VAL A 225 -15.01 -4.17 -5.04
C VAL A 225 -15.41 -2.70 -5.21
N LEU A 226 -14.49 -1.85 -5.69
CA LEU A 226 -14.79 -0.43 -5.95
C LEU A 226 -15.80 -0.21 -7.06
N LYS A 227 -15.72 -1.01 -8.13
CA LYS A 227 -16.66 -0.94 -9.26
C LYS A 227 -18.08 -1.27 -8.83
N ASP A 228 -18.23 -2.31 -8.02
CA ASP A 228 -19.53 -2.79 -7.55
C ASP A 228 -20.06 -1.94 -6.38
N ASN A 229 -19.16 -1.27 -5.65
CA ASN A 229 -19.47 -0.46 -4.46
C ASN A 229 -18.71 0.87 -4.47
N PRO A 230 -19.03 1.81 -5.35
CA PRO A 230 -18.30 3.09 -5.46
C PRO A 230 -18.40 3.95 -4.20
N ASP A 231 -19.43 3.76 -3.38
CA ASP A 231 -19.61 4.46 -2.11
C ASP A 231 -18.57 4.05 -1.07
N PHE A 232 -18.01 2.84 -1.17
CA PHE A 232 -16.87 2.44 -0.35
C PHE A 232 -15.65 3.33 -0.60
N GLY A 233 -15.31 3.58 -1.87
CA GLY A 233 -14.22 4.48 -2.23
C GLY A 233 -14.45 5.93 -1.77
N LYS A 234 -15.70 6.43 -1.85
CA LYS A 234 -16.07 7.75 -1.31
C LYS A 234 -15.94 7.80 0.21
N ALA A 235 -16.34 6.75 0.92
CA ALA A 235 -16.16 6.66 2.37
C ALA A 235 -14.68 6.71 2.74
N LEU A 236 -13.80 5.96 2.06
CA LEU A 236 -12.37 5.95 2.33
C LEU A 236 -11.74 7.33 2.21
N VAL A 237 -12.00 8.07 1.12
CA VAL A 237 -11.45 9.43 0.97
C VAL A 237 -12.08 10.43 1.95
N GLY A 238 -13.35 10.23 2.31
CA GLY A 238 -14.01 11.05 3.33
C GLY A 238 -13.37 10.87 4.72
N ILE A 239 -13.14 9.62 5.13
CA ILE A 239 -12.41 9.28 6.37
C ILE A 239 -11.03 9.93 6.37
N TRP A 240 -10.28 9.73 5.31
CA TRP A 240 -8.91 10.22 5.19
C TRP A 240 -8.81 11.73 5.30
N TYR A 241 -9.54 12.46 4.45
CA TYR A 241 -9.41 13.93 4.41
C TYR A 241 -10.03 14.63 5.62
N GLU A 242 -11.06 14.08 6.26
CA GLU A 242 -11.56 14.61 7.53
C GLU A 242 -10.51 14.45 8.63
N THR A 243 -9.89 13.29 8.71
CA THR A 243 -8.89 12.98 9.76
C THR A 243 -7.60 13.75 9.55
N THR A 244 -7.06 13.79 8.34
CA THR A 244 -5.84 14.54 8.04
C THR A 244 -6.04 16.04 8.15
N ALA A 245 -7.22 16.57 7.76
CA ALA A 245 -7.55 17.98 7.97
C ALA A 245 -7.63 18.34 9.46
N LEU A 246 -8.15 17.45 10.33
CA LEU A 246 -8.11 17.64 11.78
C LEU A 246 -6.66 17.59 12.29
N MET A 247 -5.91 16.57 11.92
CA MET A 247 -4.51 16.38 12.34
C MET A 247 -3.64 17.60 12.01
N MET A 248 -3.84 18.21 10.84
CA MET A 248 -3.03 19.33 10.36
C MET A 248 -3.49 20.72 10.87
N LYS A 249 -4.58 20.78 11.64
CA LYS A 249 -5.00 22.06 12.25
C LYS A 249 -3.99 22.55 13.30
N ASP A 250 -3.68 23.84 13.25
CA ASP A 250 -2.93 24.52 14.31
C ASP A 250 -3.89 24.98 15.43
N THR A 251 -4.56 23.99 16.03
CA THR A 251 -5.52 24.17 17.14
C THR A 251 -5.21 23.17 18.25
N ALA A 252 -5.80 23.39 19.43
CA ALA A 252 -5.69 22.43 20.54
C ALA A 252 -6.16 21.01 20.14
N GLU A 253 -7.22 20.92 19.33
CA GLU A 253 -7.74 19.63 18.83
C GLU A 253 -6.77 18.93 17.89
N GLY A 254 -6.22 19.66 16.90
CA GLY A 254 -5.25 19.08 15.96
C GLY A 254 -3.97 18.66 16.69
N LYS A 255 -3.52 19.46 17.67
CA LYS A 255 -2.38 19.09 18.53
C LYS A 255 -2.65 17.84 19.35
N ALA A 256 -3.85 17.73 19.95
CA ALA A 256 -4.25 16.55 20.72
C ALA A 256 -4.32 15.29 19.83
N ALA A 257 -4.85 15.41 18.60
CA ALA A 257 -4.88 14.31 17.64
C ALA A 257 -3.45 13.84 17.29
N ARG A 258 -2.52 14.75 17.00
CA ARG A 258 -1.11 14.39 16.74
C ARG A 258 -0.42 13.78 17.96
N GLU A 259 -0.71 14.27 19.16
CA GLU A 259 -0.16 13.70 20.40
C GLU A 259 -0.64 12.25 20.61
N GLU A 260 -1.91 11.98 20.34
CA GLU A 260 -2.50 10.64 20.44
C GLU A 260 -1.92 9.69 19.40
N MET A 261 -1.85 10.13 18.13
CA MET A 261 -1.21 9.36 17.05
C MET A 261 0.27 9.09 17.35
N GLY A 262 0.98 10.06 17.91
CA GLY A 262 2.36 9.90 18.37
C GLY A 262 2.49 8.84 19.46
N LYS A 263 1.65 8.86 20.47
CA LYS A 263 1.63 7.83 21.53
C LYS A 263 1.33 6.44 20.95
N ALA A 264 0.37 6.34 20.05
CA ALA A 264 0.02 5.09 19.38
C ALA A 264 1.15 4.54 18.49
N SER A 265 2.00 5.41 17.94
CA SER A 265 3.19 5.03 17.18
C SER A 265 4.48 4.91 18.02
N GLY A 266 4.38 5.06 19.36
CA GLY A 266 5.51 4.89 20.27
C GLY A 266 6.39 6.12 20.46
N THR A 267 5.89 7.34 20.15
CA THR A 267 6.61 8.61 20.33
C THR A 267 5.74 9.67 21.05
N ASP A 268 6.33 10.80 21.37
CA ASP A 268 5.62 11.98 21.88
C ASP A 268 5.17 12.90 20.72
N LEU A 269 4.45 13.97 21.05
CA LEU A 269 4.00 14.96 20.08
C LEU A 269 5.16 15.54 19.26
N LYS A 270 6.29 15.87 19.90
CA LYS A 270 7.44 16.44 19.22
C LYS A 270 8.06 15.46 18.23
N GLY A 271 8.17 14.20 18.62
CA GLY A 271 8.64 13.13 17.75
C GLY A 271 7.71 12.92 16.55
N PHE A 272 6.40 12.89 16.78
CA PHE A 272 5.41 12.74 15.72
C PHE A 272 5.41 13.94 14.75
N ASP A 273 5.45 15.17 15.27
CA ASP A 273 5.56 16.38 14.45
C ASP A 273 6.85 16.36 13.58
N SER A 274 7.97 15.85 14.12
CA SER A 274 9.20 15.66 13.37
C SER A 274 9.07 14.61 12.24
N GLN A 275 8.35 13.51 12.49
CA GLN A 275 8.06 12.49 11.49
C GLN A 275 7.14 13.03 10.39
N LEU A 276 6.11 13.80 10.75
CA LEU A 276 5.25 14.49 9.78
C LEU A 276 6.02 15.50 8.93
N ALA A 277 7.01 16.20 9.49
CA ALA A 277 7.87 17.11 8.74
C ALA A 277 8.76 16.38 7.70
N ALA A 278 9.04 15.08 7.92
CA ALA A 278 9.72 14.19 6.99
C ALA A 278 8.74 13.48 6.01
N THR A 279 7.48 13.87 6.02
CA THR A 279 6.42 13.36 5.15
C THR A 279 5.87 14.49 4.29
N LYS A 280 5.88 14.32 2.97
CA LYS A 280 5.13 15.26 2.10
C LYS A 280 3.66 14.82 2.06
N LEU A 281 2.94 15.14 3.13
CA LEU A 281 1.52 14.80 3.27
C LEU A 281 0.66 15.62 2.30
N PHE A 282 -0.31 14.96 1.66
CA PHE A 282 -1.37 15.57 0.86
C PHE A 282 -2.66 15.66 1.70
N ASP A 283 -2.71 16.62 2.62
CA ASP A 283 -3.88 16.89 3.47
C ASP A 283 -5.06 17.53 2.70
N LYS A 284 -4.79 17.97 1.47
CA LYS A 284 -5.82 18.50 0.55
C LYS A 284 -6.02 17.55 -0.63
N PRO A 285 -7.26 17.16 -0.92
CA PRO A 285 -7.54 16.24 -2.02
C PRO A 285 -7.13 16.81 -3.39
N THR A 286 -7.14 18.14 -3.57
CA THR A 286 -6.67 18.80 -4.80
C THR A 286 -5.18 18.58 -5.05
N ASP A 287 -4.36 18.61 -3.99
CA ASP A 287 -2.91 18.46 -4.10
C ASP A 287 -2.56 17.00 -4.40
N ALA A 288 -3.26 16.05 -3.75
CA ALA A 288 -3.16 14.63 -4.03
C ALA A 288 -3.54 14.31 -5.49
N SER A 289 -4.67 14.84 -5.99
CA SER A 289 -5.09 14.68 -7.39
C SER A 289 -4.06 15.25 -8.34
N ALA A 290 -3.55 16.46 -8.08
CA ALA A 290 -2.55 17.11 -8.92
C ALA A 290 -1.23 16.31 -8.98
N PHE A 291 -0.78 15.77 -7.85
CA PHE A 291 0.40 14.90 -7.81
C PHE A 291 0.16 13.60 -8.59
N THR A 292 -0.99 12.96 -8.37
CA THR A 292 -1.36 11.69 -9.03
C THR A 292 -1.48 11.86 -10.55
N ALA A 293 -1.98 12.99 -11.03
CA ALA A 293 -2.07 13.31 -12.46
C ALA A 293 -0.76 13.88 -13.05
N SER A 294 0.30 14.04 -12.24
CA SER A 294 1.54 14.67 -12.67
C SER A 294 2.35 13.77 -13.63
N PRO A 295 3.16 14.34 -14.52
CA PRO A 295 4.06 13.57 -15.40
C PRO A 295 5.21 12.88 -14.62
N GLY A 296 5.33 13.13 -13.32
CA GLY A 296 6.28 12.46 -12.44
C GLY A 296 5.88 11.01 -12.14
N LEU A 297 4.59 10.76 -11.89
CA LEU A 297 4.10 9.44 -11.51
C LEU A 297 4.48 8.32 -12.49
N PRO A 298 4.25 8.43 -13.82
CA PRO A 298 4.67 7.37 -14.74
C PRO A 298 6.18 7.15 -14.76
N LYS A 299 6.98 8.19 -14.54
CA LYS A 299 8.46 8.06 -14.47
C LYS A 299 8.88 7.30 -13.21
N THR A 300 8.28 7.62 -12.07
CA THR A 300 8.50 6.88 -10.81
C THR A 300 8.10 5.41 -10.97
N MET A 301 6.92 5.14 -11.54
CA MET A 301 6.46 3.76 -11.74
C MET A 301 7.32 3.00 -12.75
N ASP A 302 7.95 3.68 -13.70
CA ASP A 302 8.92 3.05 -14.61
C ASP A 302 10.21 2.65 -13.88
N LEU A 303 10.73 3.47 -12.99
CA LEU A 303 11.87 3.11 -12.12
C LEU A 303 11.52 1.91 -11.23
N VAL A 304 10.36 1.95 -10.59
CA VAL A 304 9.88 0.90 -9.69
C VAL A 304 9.72 -0.45 -10.41
N ARG A 305 9.01 -0.50 -11.55
CA ARG A 305 8.78 -1.77 -12.27
C ARG A 305 10.08 -2.38 -12.80
N ASN A 306 11.04 -1.54 -13.25
CA ASN A 306 12.35 -2.01 -13.69
C ASN A 306 13.16 -2.58 -12.51
N PHE A 307 13.13 -1.93 -11.35
CA PHE A 307 13.71 -2.46 -10.13
C PHE A 307 13.10 -3.83 -9.78
N LEU A 308 11.78 -3.92 -9.72
CA LEU A 308 11.06 -5.17 -9.39
C LEU A 308 11.37 -6.29 -10.40
N PHE A 309 11.45 -5.96 -11.68
CA PHE A 309 11.84 -6.93 -12.71
C PHE A 309 13.26 -7.47 -12.47
N THR A 310 14.23 -6.59 -12.19
CA THR A 310 15.62 -7.02 -11.90
C THR A 310 15.72 -7.91 -10.66
N LYS A 311 14.75 -7.81 -9.74
CA LYS A 311 14.64 -8.62 -8.52
C LYS A 311 13.82 -9.91 -8.70
N GLY A 312 13.19 -10.10 -9.86
CA GLY A 312 12.30 -11.24 -10.10
C GLY A 312 10.97 -11.15 -9.35
N LEU A 313 10.53 -9.93 -8.99
CA LEU A 313 9.35 -9.68 -8.14
C LEU A 313 8.06 -9.42 -8.93
N LEU A 314 8.11 -9.46 -10.27
CA LEU A 314 6.92 -9.33 -11.12
C LEU A 314 6.27 -10.66 -11.49
N GLY A 315 6.53 -11.71 -10.72
CA GLY A 315 6.05 -13.08 -10.94
C GLY A 315 7.12 -14.00 -11.55
N ASN A 316 6.97 -15.30 -11.29
CA ASN A 316 7.91 -16.31 -11.76
C ASN A 316 7.98 -16.33 -13.28
N GLY A 317 9.19 -16.12 -13.83
CA GLY A 317 9.40 -16.15 -15.28
C GLY A 317 8.87 -14.94 -16.04
N ALA A 318 8.64 -13.80 -15.37
CA ALA A 318 8.27 -12.55 -16.02
C ALA A 318 9.25 -12.25 -17.19
N PRO A 319 8.77 -12.05 -18.44
CA PRO A 319 9.65 -11.89 -19.59
C PRO A 319 10.28 -10.48 -19.68
N SER A 320 9.66 -9.50 -19.04
CA SER A 320 10.09 -8.10 -19.02
C SER A 320 9.44 -7.34 -17.87
N ALA A 321 9.88 -6.10 -17.64
CA ALA A 321 9.22 -5.17 -16.72
C ALA A 321 7.80 -4.78 -17.16
N ASP A 322 7.43 -5.05 -18.41
CA ASP A 322 6.12 -4.74 -18.98
C ASP A 322 5.02 -5.78 -18.67
N VAL A 323 5.35 -6.89 -17.99
CA VAL A 323 4.41 -8.01 -17.77
C VAL A 323 3.13 -7.63 -17.04
N ILE A 324 3.18 -6.58 -16.20
CA ILE A 324 2.02 -6.03 -15.48
C ILE A 324 1.73 -4.64 -16.02
N GLY A 325 0.47 -4.40 -16.38
CA GLY A 325 -0.02 -3.09 -16.77
C GLY A 325 -0.30 -2.21 -15.54
N ILE A 326 0.16 -0.96 -15.61
CA ILE A 326 -0.10 0.08 -14.62
C ILE A 326 -0.89 1.18 -15.32
N GLU A 327 -2.16 1.35 -14.97
CA GLU A 327 -3.02 2.37 -15.55
C GLU A 327 -2.85 3.71 -14.81
N MET A 328 -2.64 4.76 -15.58
CA MET A 328 -2.52 6.14 -15.11
C MET A 328 -3.88 6.85 -15.14
N PRO A 329 -4.07 7.98 -14.42
CA PRO A 329 -5.34 8.70 -14.36
C PRO A 329 -5.88 9.17 -15.71
N ASP A 330 -5.01 9.36 -16.71
CA ASP A 330 -5.36 9.74 -18.09
C ASP A 330 -5.72 8.54 -18.99
N GLY A 331 -5.82 7.33 -18.41
CA GLY A 331 -6.12 6.08 -19.11
C GLY A 331 -4.95 5.47 -19.88
N LYS A 332 -3.77 6.09 -19.84
CA LYS A 332 -2.57 5.47 -20.40
C LYS A 332 -2.10 4.31 -19.52
N VAL A 333 -1.61 3.27 -20.15
CA VAL A 333 -1.08 2.09 -19.48
C VAL A 333 0.42 1.98 -19.73
N LEU A 334 1.16 1.94 -18.63
CA LEU A 334 2.57 1.56 -18.61
C LEU A 334 2.63 0.04 -18.49
N GLY A 335 3.28 -0.65 -19.43
CA GLY A 335 3.34 -2.10 -19.49
C GLY A 335 2.19 -2.73 -20.27
N ASP A 336 1.81 -3.98 -19.94
CA ASP A 336 0.84 -4.76 -20.68
C ASP A 336 -0.61 -4.30 -20.46
N LYS A 337 -1.20 -3.74 -21.49
CA LYS A 337 -2.62 -3.29 -21.49
C LYS A 337 -3.62 -4.44 -21.28
N ALA A 338 -3.23 -5.67 -21.62
CA ALA A 338 -4.09 -6.84 -21.42
C ALA A 338 -4.03 -7.39 -20.00
N ASN A 339 -3.03 -6.99 -19.21
CA ASN A 339 -2.81 -7.45 -17.84
C ASN A 339 -2.66 -6.30 -16.85
N VAL A 340 -3.60 -5.35 -16.84
CA VAL A 340 -3.61 -4.24 -15.88
C VAL A 340 -3.98 -4.76 -14.49
N LYS A 341 -3.09 -4.53 -13.50
CA LYS A 341 -3.26 -4.97 -12.12
C LYS A 341 -3.03 -3.86 -11.08
N LEU A 342 -2.49 -2.74 -11.49
CA LEU A 342 -2.37 -1.56 -10.64
C LEU A 342 -2.96 -0.35 -11.39
N ARG A 343 -3.81 0.41 -10.70
CA ARG A 343 -4.48 1.59 -11.27
C ARG A 343 -4.31 2.78 -10.36
N PHE A 344 -3.97 3.92 -10.93
CA PHE A 344 -4.01 5.20 -10.27
C PHE A 344 -5.22 5.98 -10.78
N THR A 345 -6.01 6.56 -9.88
CA THR A 345 -7.16 7.37 -10.25
C THR A 345 -7.23 8.62 -9.39
N THR A 346 -7.73 9.73 -9.96
CA THR A 346 -8.06 10.94 -9.19
C THR A 346 -9.54 10.99 -8.80
N THR A 347 -10.36 10.06 -9.31
CA THR A 347 -11.83 10.11 -9.21
C THR A 347 -12.34 10.35 -7.80
N TYR A 348 -11.82 9.62 -6.82
CA TYR A 348 -12.28 9.71 -5.44
C TYR A 348 -11.73 10.97 -4.73
N MET A 349 -10.47 11.32 -4.98
CA MET A 349 -9.86 12.55 -4.47
C MET A 349 -10.54 13.79 -5.06
N ASP A 350 -10.88 13.79 -6.36
CA ASP A 350 -11.64 14.86 -7.01
C ASP A 350 -13.07 14.98 -6.46
N ALA A 351 -13.71 13.85 -6.11
CA ALA A 351 -15.00 13.86 -5.44
C ALA A 351 -14.89 14.49 -4.03
N ALA A 352 -13.86 14.14 -3.27
CA ALA A 352 -13.60 14.76 -1.96
C ALA A 352 -13.34 16.27 -2.07
N ALA A 353 -12.62 16.72 -3.10
CA ALA A 353 -12.37 18.13 -3.36
C ALA A 353 -13.65 18.93 -3.67
N LYS A 354 -14.70 18.26 -4.17
CA LYS A 354 -16.01 18.86 -4.47
C LYS A 354 -17.01 18.81 -3.31
N GLY A 355 -16.60 18.21 -2.18
CA GLY A 355 -17.46 18.09 -1.00
C GLY A 355 -18.41 16.89 -1.10
N LEU A 356 -17.94 15.70 -0.88
CA LEU A 356 -18.65 14.41 -0.87
C LEU A 356 -20.03 14.40 -0.21
#